data_d78a2f84f8fd7c13c353d8c6fca345b7
#
_entry.id   d78a2f84f8fd7c13c353d8c6fca345b7
#
_cell.length_a   1.000
_cell.length_b   1.000
_cell.length_c   1.000
_cell.angle_alpha   90.00
_cell.angle_beta   90.00
_cell.angle_gamma   90.00
#
_symmetry.space_group_name_H-M   'P 1'
#
loop_
_entity.id
_entity.type
_entity.pdbx_description
1 polymer ?
#
loop_
_entity_poly.entity_id
_entity_poly.type
_entity_poly.pdbx_seq_one_letter_code
_entity_poly.pdbx_strand_id
1 'polypeptide(L)'
;ALLEECLEYPHHLGEGKLYGAQENDFYYFMGCAYEALDNKAKAVECWEQATFGPTEPAAAMYYNDAKPDKIFYQGLALVKLGRMDEANGRFHKLTSYGEKHLFDKIKMDYFAVSLPDLLIWEDDLTVRNIIHCKYMMALGYWGLDQKEKSVRLLVEVERLDINHQGIQALRSLIG
;
A
#
# COMPACT_ATOMS: atom_id res chain seq x y z
N ALA A 1 -19.23 10.99 -5.08
CA ALA A 1 -18.77 11.92 -6.12
C ALA A 1 -17.29 11.78 -6.40
N LEU A 2 -16.35 12.56 -5.78
CA LEU A 2 -14.93 12.56 -6.18
C LEU A 2 -14.26 11.18 -6.12
N LEU A 3 -14.46 10.39 -5.05
CA LEU A 3 -13.87 9.06 -4.93
C LEU A 3 -14.43 8.06 -5.97
N GLU A 4 -15.69 8.20 -6.36
CA GLU A 4 -16.29 7.40 -7.42
C GLU A 4 -15.68 7.76 -8.78
N GLU A 5 -15.44 9.05 -9.03
CA GLU A 5 -14.77 9.52 -10.24
C GLU A 5 -13.33 9.00 -10.35
N CYS A 6 -12.63 8.79 -9.21
CA CYS A 6 -11.29 8.20 -9.19
C CYS A 6 -11.24 6.74 -9.67
N LEU A 7 -12.36 6.02 -9.67
CA LEU A 7 -12.45 4.64 -10.19
C LEU A 7 -12.53 4.58 -11.71
N GLU A 8 -12.77 5.69 -12.37
CA GLU A 8 -12.86 5.81 -13.83
C GLU A 8 -11.64 6.53 -14.38
N TYR A 9 -10.98 5.93 -15.37
CA TYR A 9 -9.88 6.58 -16.07
C TYR A 9 -10.43 7.49 -17.17
N PRO A 10 -10.12 8.81 -17.14
CA PRO A 10 -10.59 9.73 -18.15
C PRO A 10 -10.13 9.33 -19.55
N HIS A 11 -11.04 9.23 -20.48
CA HIS A 11 -10.78 8.76 -21.85
C HIS A 11 -9.70 9.59 -22.58
N HIS A 12 -9.53 10.85 -22.22
CA HIS A 12 -8.54 11.75 -22.85
C HIS A 12 -7.11 11.59 -22.33
N LEU A 13 -6.87 10.79 -21.28
CA LEU A 13 -5.52 10.52 -20.79
C LEU A 13 -4.75 9.54 -21.68
N GLY A 14 -5.42 8.88 -22.64
CA GLY A 14 -4.78 7.91 -23.52
C GLY A 14 -4.36 6.60 -22.84
N GLU A 15 -4.67 6.43 -21.57
CA GLU A 15 -4.40 5.23 -20.81
C GLU A 15 -5.70 4.51 -20.46
N GLY A 16 -5.71 3.18 -20.62
CA GLY A 16 -6.81 2.33 -20.17
C GLY A 16 -6.57 1.82 -18.75
N LYS A 17 -7.64 1.67 -17.99
CA LYS A 17 -7.58 0.99 -16.69
C LYS A 17 -7.16 -0.46 -16.89
N LEU A 18 -6.08 -0.89 -16.24
CA LEU A 18 -5.62 -2.26 -16.31
C LEU A 18 -6.62 -3.20 -15.63
N TYR A 19 -6.80 -4.38 -16.22
CA TYR A 19 -7.55 -5.45 -15.56
C TYR A 19 -6.85 -5.81 -14.24
N GLY A 20 -7.61 -5.77 -13.14
CA GLY A 20 -7.07 -6.04 -11.80
C GLY A 20 -6.36 -4.84 -11.15
N ALA A 21 -6.59 -3.62 -11.64
CA ALA A 21 -6.13 -2.41 -10.94
C ALA A 21 -6.55 -2.44 -9.47
N GLN A 22 -5.60 -2.19 -8.58
CA GLN A 22 -5.83 -2.26 -7.13
C GLN A 22 -6.33 -0.92 -6.61
N GLU A 23 -7.58 -0.89 -6.18
CA GLU A 23 -8.29 0.32 -5.72
C GLU A 23 -8.79 0.18 -4.28
N ASN A 24 -8.12 -0.66 -3.48
CA ASN A 24 -8.51 -0.96 -2.11
C ASN A 24 -8.62 0.28 -1.23
N ASP A 25 -7.72 1.25 -1.40
CA ASP A 25 -7.73 2.54 -0.72
C ASP A 25 -8.96 3.37 -1.08
N PHE A 26 -9.30 3.50 -2.36
CA PHE A 26 -10.49 4.23 -2.78
C PHE A 26 -11.75 3.62 -2.19
N TYR A 27 -11.94 2.31 -2.30
CA TYR A 27 -13.09 1.62 -1.73
C TYR A 27 -13.12 1.73 -0.20
N TYR A 28 -11.97 1.65 0.48
CA TYR A 28 -11.91 1.85 1.93
C TYR A 28 -12.41 3.24 2.32
N PHE A 29 -11.90 4.30 1.70
CA PHE A 29 -12.30 5.67 1.99
C PHE A 29 -13.74 5.98 1.57
N MET A 30 -14.23 5.38 0.47
CA MET A 30 -15.64 5.47 0.09
C MET A 30 -16.54 4.87 1.18
N GLY A 31 -16.17 3.71 1.71
CA GLY A 31 -16.87 3.10 2.83
C GLY A 31 -16.91 4.01 4.06
N CYS A 32 -15.77 4.61 4.43
CA CYS A 32 -15.71 5.58 5.53
C CYS A 32 -16.59 6.83 5.26
N ALA A 33 -16.61 7.33 4.03
CA ALA A 33 -17.45 8.45 3.66
C ALA A 33 -18.95 8.11 3.73
N TYR A 34 -19.35 6.93 3.25
CA TYR A 34 -20.74 6.47 3.37
C TYR A 34 -21.15 6.20 4.82
N GLU A 35 -20.24 5.68 5.65
CA GLU A 35 -20.48 5.55 7.10
C GLU A 35 -20.74 6.92 7.75
N ALA A 36 -19.93 7.93 7.42
CA ALA A 36 -20.10 9.29 7.92
C ALA A 36 -21.42 9.95 7.46
N LEU A 37 -21.96 9.51 6.33
CA LEU A 37 -23.26 9.93 5.77
C LEU A 37 -24.43 9.04 6.28
N ASP A 38 -24.20 8.20 7.28
CA ASP A 38 -25.16 7.22 7.83
C ASP A 38 -25.74 6.23 6.80
N ASN A 39 -25.02 6.02 5.69
CA ASN A 39 -25.37 5.02 4.69
C ASN A 39 -24.62 3.72 4.90
N LYS A 40 -24.99 2.99 5.95
CA LYS A 40 -24.31 1.76 6.39
C LYS A 40 -24.29 0.67 5.31
N ALA A 41 -25.34 0.53 4.53
CA ALA A 41 -25.40 -0.49 3.47
C ALA A 41 -24.31 -0.27 2.42
N LYS A 42 -24.18 0.94 1.90
CA LYS A 42 -23.14 1.29 0.94
C LYS A 42 -21.73 1.25 1.57
N ALA A 43 -21.59 1.62 2.85
CA ALA A 43 -20.32 1.52 3.55
C ALA A 43 -19.81 0.08 3.58
N VAL A 44 -20.66 -0.88 3.97
CA VAL A 44 -20.33 -2.30 3.99
C VAL A 44 -19.98 -2.81 2.58
N GLU A 45 -20.77 -2.46 1.57
CA GLU A 45 -20.49 -2.84 0.17
C GLU A 45 -19.10 -2.35 -0.28
N CYS A 46 -18.76 -1.10 0.00
CA CYS A 46 -17.44 -0.54 -0.32
C CYS A 46 -16.31 -1.26 0.44
N TRP A 47 -16.48 -1.53 1.72
CA TRP A 47 -15.45 -2.25 2.48
C TRP A 47 -15.27 -3.69 2.02
N GLU A 48 -16.34 -4.39 1.63
CA GLU A 48 -16.21 -5.71 0.99
C GLU A 48 -15.39 -5.61 -0.30
N GLN A 49 -15.65 -4.62 -1.17
CA GLN A 49 -14.84 -4.39 -2.37
C GLN A 49 -13.38 -4.10 -2.03
N ALA A 50 -13.12 -3.34 -0.96
CA ALA A 50 -11.77 -3.05 -0.51
C ALA A 50 -10.97 -4.29 -0.05
N THR A 51 -11.61 -5.44 0.21
CA THR A 51 -10.91 -6.66 0.63
C THR A 51 -10.34 -7.50 -0.50
N PHE A 52 -10.76 -7.26 -1.75
CA PHE A 52 -10.36 -8.07 -2.90
C PHE A 52 -8.96 -7.72 -3.41
N GLY A 53 -8.35 -8.68 -4.12
CA GLY A 53 -7.07 -8.52 -4.79
C GLY A 53 -5.94 -9.32 -4.15
N PRO A 54 -4.70 -9.17 -4.66
CA PRO A 54 -3.51 -9.84 -4.12
C PRO A 54 -3.27 -9.50 -2.66
N THR A 55 -2.89 -10.51 -1.88
CA THR A 55 -2.70 -10.41 -0.43
C THR A 55 -1.29 -10.71 0.01
N GLU A 56 -0.41 -11.04 -0.93
CA GLU A 56 0.99 -11.30 -0.66
C GLU A 56 1.81 -10.06 -0.99
N PRO A 57 2.63 -9.57 -0.05
CA PRO A 57 3.54 -8.47 -0.33
C PRO A 57 4.57 -8.84 -1.39
N ALA A 58 4.94 -7.87 -2.21
CA ALA A 58 5.96 -8.01 -3.25
C ALA A 58 7.09 -6.99 -3.05
N ALA A 59 8.19 -7.17 -3.77
CA ALA A 59 9.35 -6.28 -3.68
C ALA A 59 9.07 -4.86 -4.20
N ALA A 60 7.98 -4.66 -4.94
CA ALA A 60 7.58 -3.38 -5.55
C ALA A 60 8.72 -2.70 -6.35
N MET A 61 9.55 -3.51 -7.02
CA MET A 61 10.66 -3.03 -7.85
C MET A 61 10.20 -2.59 -9.23
N TYR A 62 9.13 -3.19 -9.73
CA TYR A 62 8.54 -2.89 -11.01
C TYR A 62 7.26 -2.05 -10.86
N TYR A 63 6.93 -1.27 -11.86
CA TYR A 63 5.76 -0.37 -11.85
C TYR A 63 4.41 -1.10 -11.71
N ASN A 64 4.37 -2.38 -12.09
CA ASN A 64 3.19 -3.24 -12.02
C ASN A 64 3.16 -4.15 -10.78
N ASP A 65 4.14 -4.07 -9.90
CA ASP A 65 4.13 -4.82 -8.65
C ASP A 65 3.01 -4.32 -7.73
N ALA A 66 2.42 -5.26 -6.98
CA ALA A 66 1.41 -4.93 -5.98
C ALA A 66 2.01 -4.03 -4.90
N LYS A 67 1.41 -2.87 -4.69
CA LYS A 67 1.85 -1.93 -3.67
C LYS A 67 1.42 -2.40 -2.27
N PRO A 68 2.29 -2.34 -1.27
CA PRO A 68 2.00 -2.86 0.07
C PRO A 68 0.86 -2.13 0.78
N ASP A 69 0.68 -0.86 0.51
CA ASP A 69 -0.42 -0.05 1.06
C ASP A 69 -1.80 -0.61 0.67
N LYS A 70 -1.94 -1.27 -0.48
CA LYS A 70 -3.21 -1.90 -0.86
C LYS A 70 -3.60 -3.04 0.10
N ILE A 71 -2.63 -3.85 0.54
CA ILE A 71 -2.85 -4.92 1.54
C ILE A 71 -3.21 -4.32 2.91
N PHE A 72 -2.62 -3.18 3.27
CA PHE A 72 -2.96 -2.45 4.48
C PHE A 72 -4.43 -1.99 4.46
N TYR A 73 -4.91 -1.41 3.35
CA TYR A 73 -6.30 -1.00 3.22
C TYR A 73 -7.28 -2.19 3.20
N GLN A 74 -6.87 -3.37 2.67
CA GLN A 74 -7.65 -4.61 2.84
C GLN A 74 -7.82 -4.93 4.33
N GLY A 75 -6.74 -4.85 5.11
CA GLY A 75 -6.77 -5.07 6.56
C GLY A 75 -7.69 -4.08 7.28
N LEU A 76 -7.60 -2.79 6.96
CA LEU A 76 -8.47 -1.76 7.55
C LEU A 76 -9.95 -1.99 7.22
N ALA A 77 -10.26 -2.40 5.98
CA ALA A 77 -11.63 -2.72 5.57
C ALA A 77 -12.15 -3.95 6.33
N LEU A 78 -11.33 -4.98 6.52
CA LEU A 78 -11.68 -6.16 7.32
C LEU A 78 -11.96 -5.81 8.77
N VAL A 79 -11.22 -4.85 9.37
CA VAL A 79 -11.52 -4.31 10.71
C VAL A 79 -12.90 -3.67 10.75
N LYS A 80 -13.24 -2.85 9.76
CA LYS A 80 -14.56 -2.21 9.63
C LYS A 80 -15.69 -3.22 9.48
N LEU A 81 -15.44 -4.36 8.84
CA LEU A 81 -16.39 -5.48 8.69
C LEU A 81 -16.44 -6.40 9.92
N GLY A 82 -15.65 -6.15 10.96
CA GLY A 82 -15.58 -7.00 12.17
C GLY A 82 -14.82 -8.32 11.97
N ARG A 83 -14.08 -8.48 10.85
CA ARG A 83 -13.32 -9.69 10.48
C ARG A 83 -11.88 -9.62 10.99
N MET A 84 -11.72 -9.53 12.33
CA MET A 84 -10.43 -9.20 12.97
C MET A 84 -9.31 -10.21 12.69
N ASP A 85 -9.60 -11.51 12.65
CA ASP A 85 -8.58 -12.54 12.41
C ASP A 85 -7.99 -12.41 11.00
N GLU A 86 -8.84 -12.12 10.02
CA GLU A 86 -8.39 -11.90 8.63
C GLU A 86 -7.62 -10.59 8.50
N ALA A 87 -8.05 -9.52 9.18
CA ALA A 87 -7.35 -8.25 9.24
C ALA A 87 -5.94 -8.42 9.82
N ASN A 88 -5.83 -9.09 10.97
CA ASN A 88 -4.55 -9.39 11.59
C ASN A 88 -3.66 -10.24 10.67
N GLY A 89 -4.24 -11.18 9.94
CA GLY A 89 -3.51 -11.94 8.92
C GLY A 89 -2.88 -11.05 7.83
N ARG A 90 -3.60 -10.01 7.35
CA ARG A 90 -3.04 -9.04 6.39
C ARG A 90 -1.89 -8.23 7.00
N PHE A 91 -2.05 -7.73 8.22
CA PHE A 91 -1.05 -6.93 8.90
C PHE A 91 0.21 -7.75 9.23
N HIS A 92 0.05 -9.00 9.68
CA HIS A 92 1.18 -9.89 9.90
C HIS A 92 1.96 -10.23 8.63
N LYS A 93 1.31 -10.36 7.48
CA LYS A 93 2.01 -10.56 6.21
C LYS A 93 2.93 -9.39 5.90
N LEU A 94 2.48 -8.15 6.12
CA LEU A 94 3.28 -6.95 5.91
C LEU A 94 4.50 -6.90 6.84
N THR A 95 4.31 -7.14 8.15
CA THR A 95 5.42 -7.14 9.11
C THR A 95 6.42 -8.25 8.80
N SER A 96 5.95 -9.48 8.61
CA SER A 96 6.80 -10.64 8.35
C SER A 96 7.60 -10.53 7.06
N TYR A 97 6.99 -9.98 6.00
CA TYR A 97 7.71 -9.72 4.75
C TYR A 97 8.83 -8.71 4.97
N GLY A 98 8.53 -7.57 5.59
CA GLY A 98 9.52 -6.54 5.85
C GLY A 98 10.67 -7.05 6.71
N GLU A 99 10.38 -7.77 7.80
CA GLU A 99 11.39 -8.35 8.68
C GLU A 99 12.29 -9.35 7.95
N LYS A 100 11.72 -10.20 7.10
CA LYS A 100 12.44 -11.23 6.35
C LYS A 100 13.35 -10.64 5.28
N HIS A 101 12.90 -9.60 4.58
CA HIS A 101 13.54 -9.08 3.38
C HIS A 101 14.33 -7.77 3.60
N LEU A 102 14.38 -7.25 4.83
CA LEU A 102 15.00 -5.96 5.16
C LEU A 102 16.47 -5.85 4.71
N PHE A 103 17.20 -6.95 4.77
CA PHE A 103 18.63 -6.99 4.47
C PHE A 103 18.97 -7.74 3.17
N ASP A 104 17.97 -7.99 2.34
CA ASP A 104 18.19 -8.60 1.04
C ASP A 104 19.04 -7.68 0.16
N LYS A 105 20.03 -8.24 -0.50
CA LYS A 105 20.81 -7.55 -1.53
C LYS A 105 20.05 -7.63 -2.85
N ILE A 106 19.50 -6.50 -3.26
CA ILE A 106 18.74 -6.43 -4.49
C ILE A 106 19.68 -6.28 -5.68
N LYS A 107 19.55 -7.21 -6.61
CA LYS A 107 20.12 -7.09 -7.96
C LYS A 107 18.97 -7.07 -8.94
N MET A 108 18.91 -6.07 -9.78
CA MET A 108 17.94 -5.99 -10.86
C MET A 108 18.60 -6.55 -12.11
N ASP A 109 18.10 -7.69 -12.61
CA ASP A 109 18.47 -8.18 -13.93
C ASP A 109 17.62 -7.43 -14.96
N TYR A 110 18.25 -6.57 -15.73
CA TYR A 110 17.61 -5.79 -16.81
C TYR A 110 17.24 -6.65 -18.00
N PHE A 111 16.67 -7.83 -17.78
CA PHE A 111 16.42 -8.79 -18.84
C PHE A 111 15.34 -8.37 -19.85
N ALA A 112 14.50 -7.42 -19.50
CA ALA A 112 13.31 -7.10 -20.31
C ALA A 112 13.31 -5.68 -20.88
N VAL A 113 14.25 -4.81 -20.51
CA VAL A 113 14.27 -3.42 -20.98
C VAL A 113 15.65 -3.10 -21.52
N SER A 114 15.72 -3.03 -22.81
CA SER A 114 16.89 -3.07 -23.67
C SER A 114 17.92 -1.94 -23.55
N LEU A 115 18.05 -1.23 -22.44
CA LEU A 115 19.03 -0.16 -22.29
C LEU A 115 19.67 -0.14 -20.90
N PRO A 116 20.49 -1.17 -20.54
CA PRO A 116 21.15 -1.21 -19.24
C PRO A 116 22.15 -0.07 -19.01
N ASP A 117 22.66 0.56 -20.05
CA ASP A 117 23.72 1.56 -19.97
C ASP A 117 23.22 3.01 -19.88
N LEU A 118 21.91 3.24 -19.85
CA LEU A 118 21.32 4.57 -19.76
C LEU A 118 20.72 4.87 -18.38
N LEU A 119 21.34 4.39 -17.30
CA LEU A 119 21.03 4.89 -15.96
C LEU A 119 21.54 6.33 -15.88
N ILE A 120 20.59 7.27 -15.98
CA ILE A 120 20.87 8.73 -15.87
C ILE A 120 21.17 9.10 -14.40
N TRP A 121 20.82 8.24 -13.45
CA TRP A 121 21.06 8.37 -12.03
C TRP A 121 21.36 7.00 -11.41
N GLU A 122 22.27 6.99 -10.45
CA GLU A 122 22.53 5.83 -9.62
C GLU A 122 21.46 5.75 -8.51
N ASP A 123 20.58 4.75 -8.58
CA ASP A 123 19.66 4.42 -7.50
C ASP A 123 20.22 3.23 -6.70
N ASP A 124 20.42 3.41 -5.41
CA ASP A 124 20.83 2.29 -4.54
C ASP A 124 19.61 1.43 -4.23
N LEU A 125 19.47 0.35 -5.00
CA LEU A 125 18.38 -0.61 -4.86
C LEU A 125 18.32 -1.25 -3.47
N THR A 126 19.43 -1.34 -2.76
CA THR A 126 19.48 -1.85 -1.39
C THR A 126 18.82 -0.86 -0.44
N VAL A 127 19.12 0.43 -0.57
CA VAL A 127 18.45 1.51 0.20
C VAL A 127 16.97 1.54 -0.12
N ARG A 128 16.61 1.43 -1.39
CA ARG A 128 15.20 1.37 -1.82
C ARG A 128 14.46 0.19 -1.19
N ASN A 129 15.08 -0.99 -1.15
CA ASN A 129 14.52 -2.16 -0.46
C ASN A 129 14.36 -1.92 1.06
N ILE A 130 15.33 -1.30 1.72
CA ILE A 130 15.24 -0.96 3.14
C ILE A 130 14.06 -0.02 3.40
N ILE A 131 13.89 1.01 2.59
CA ILE A 131 12.75 1.95 2.67
C ILE A 131 11.44 1.18 2.53
N HIS A 132 11.31 0.36 1.48
CA HIS A 132 10.13 -0.43 1.21
C HIS A 132 9.78 -1.38 2.36
N CYS A 133 10.74 -2.17 2.84
CA CYS A 133 10.53 -3.11 3.94
C CYS A 133 10.14 -2.41 5.25
N LYS A 134 10.80 -1.29 5.60
CA LYS A 134 10.45 -0.51 6.78
C LYS A 134 9.06 0.09 6.68
N TYR A 135 8.67 0.58 5.50
CA TYR A 135 7.33 1.10 5.26
C TYR A 135 6.27 0.00 5.41
N MET A 136 6.48 -1.19 4.83
CA MET A 136 5.57 -2.32 5.05
C MET A 136 5.43 -2.71 6.51
N MET A 137 6.55 -2.81 7.24
CA MET A 137 6.50 -3.07 8.67
C MET A 137 5.73 -1.99 9.43
N ALA A 138 5.90 -0.71 9.06
CA ALA A 138 5.18 0.39 9.68
C ALA A 138 3.66 0.27 9.49
N LEU A 139 3.20 -0.04 8.27
CA LEU A 139 1.80 -0.29 7.96
C LEU A 139 1.25 -1.48 8.77
N GLY A 140 1.97 -2.59 8.79
CA GLY A 140 1.57 -3.78 9.50
C GLY A 140 1.48 -3.56 11.02
N TYR A 141 2.50 -2.93 11.62
CA TYR A 141 2.48 -2.60 13.05
C TYR A 141 1.38 -1.60 13.42
N TRP A 142 1.08 -0.65 12.52
CA TRP A 142 -0.06 0.25 12.73
C TRP A 142 -1.37 -0.52 12.80
N GLY A 143 -1.62 -1.43 11.86
CA GLY A 143 -2.82 -2.26 11.83
C GLY A 143 -2.95 -3.19 13.03
N LEU A 144 -1.81 -3.66 13.60
CA LEU A 144 -1.74 -4.48 14.81
C LEU A 144 -1.80 -3.67 16.12
N ASP A 145 -2.14 -2.39 16.07
CA ASP A 145 -2.19 -1.44 17.19
C ASP A 145 -0.83 -1.26 17.94
N GLN A 146 0.29 -1.57 17.27
CA GLN A 146 1.65 -1.34 17.78
C GLN A 146 2.19 0.02 17.29
N LYS A 147 1.47 1.07 17.65
CA LYS A 147 1.66 2.44 17.09
C LYS A 147 3.05 3.00 17.29
N GLU A 148 3.67 2.78 18.46
CA GLU A 148 5.03 3.28 18.73
C GLU A 148 6.07 2.66 17.80
N LYS A 149 5.94 1.36 17.48
CA LYS A 149 6.83 0.70 16.51
C LYS A 149 6.62 1.24 15.11
N SER A 150 5.36 1.42 14.70
CA SER A 150 5.01 2.00 13.42
C SER A 150 5.62 3.39 13.25
N VAL A 151 5.40 4.29 14.22
CA VAL A 151 5.91 5.68 14.16
C VAL A 151 7.42 5.72 14.09
N ARG A 152 8.14 4.89 14.84
CA ARG A 152 9.62 4.81 14.76
C ARG A 152 10.08 4.45 13.36
N LEU A 153 9.46 3.45 12.74
CA LEU A 153 9.80 3.03 11.39
C LEU A 153 9.48 4.11 10.35
N LEU A 154 8.36 4.83 10.50
CA LEU A 154 8.01 5.96 9.62
C LEU A 154 9.04 7.08 9.69
N VAL A 155 9.53 7.41 10.89
CA VAL A 155 10.61 8.40 11.05
C VAL A 155 11.90 7.93 10.37
N GLU A 156 12.21 6.64 10.41
CA GLU A 156 13.37 6.08 9.71
C GLU A 156 13.20 6.11 8.20
N VAL A 157 12.01 5.79 7.69
CA VAL A 157 11.69 5.90 6.25
C VAL A 157 11.81 7.35 5.79
N GLU A 158 11.26 8.31 6.54
CA GLU A 158 11.32 9.74 6.20
C GLU A 158 12.75 10.29 6.15
N ARG A 159 13.64 9.78 7.00
CA ARG A 159 15.07 10.16 6.96
C ARG A 159 15.79 9.62 5.71
N LEU A 160 15.35 8.48 5.18
CA LEU A 160 15.92 7.86 3.99
C LEU A 160 15.31 8.41 2.70
N ASP A 161 14.02 8.75 2.75
CA ASP A 161 13.25 9.34 1.64
C ASP A 161 12.26 10.38 2.17
N ILE A 162 12.66 11.64 2.13
CA ILE A 162 11.85 12.79 2.58
C ILE A 162 10.57 12.97 1.75
N ASN A 163 10.55 12.46 0.52
CA ASN A 163 9.44 12.59 -0.42
C ASN A 163 8.55 11.34 -0.47
N HIS A 164 8.71 10.41 0.45
CA HIS A 164 7.96 9.16 0.46
C HIS A 164 6.44 9.39 0.55
N GLN A 165 5.73 9.18 -0.56
CA GLN A 165 4.30 9.51 -0.69
C GLN A 165 3.43 8.76 0.32
N GLY A 166 3.74 7.49 0.61
CA GLY A 166 3.00 6.66 1.55
C GLY A 166 2.98 7.20 2.98
N ILE A 167 4.04 7.91 3.40
CA ILE A 167 4.08 8.55 4.73
C ILE A 167 3.03 9.66 4.83
N GLN A 168 2.86 10.46 3.79
CA GLN A 168 1.88 11.54 3.77
C GLN A 168 0.45 10.98 3.87
N ALA A 169 0.17 9.92 3.10
CA ALA A 169 -1.12 9.25 3.15
C ALA A 169 -1.40 8.64 4.54
N LEU A 170 -0.41 7.98 5.15
CA LEU A 170 -0.57 7.37 6.46
C LEU A 170 -0.72 8.44 7.57
N ARG A 171 0.02 9.54 7.51
CA ARG A 171 -0.15 10.67 8.45
C ARG A 171 -1.57 11.23 8.47
N SER A 172 -2.24 11.30 7.31
CA SER A 172 -3.63 11.74 7.24
C SER A 172 -4.61 10.77 7.91
N LEU A 173 -4.23 9.49 8.07
CA LEU A 173 -5.01 8.48 8.80
C LEU A 173 -4.72 8.49 10.31
N ILE A 174 -3.55 8.96 10.68
CA ILE A 174 -3.04 8.94 12.05
C ILE A 174 -3.55 10.15 12.86
N GLY A 175 -3.88 11.26 12.17
CA GLY A 175 -4.43 12.50 12.74
C GLY A 175 -3.37 13.38 13.39
#